data_fd41835aa725f37f91659dfc6c577a8c
#
_entry.id   fd41835aa725f37f91659dfc6c577a8c
#
_cell.length_a   1.000
_cell.length_b   1.000
_cell.length_c   1.000
_cell.angle_alpha   90.00
_cell.angle_beta   90.00
_cell.angle_gamma   90.00
#
_symmetry.space_group_name_H-M   'P 1'
#
loop_
_entity.id
_entity.type
_entity.pdbx_description
1 polymer ?
#
loop_
_entity_poly.entity_id
_entity_poly.type
_entity_poly.pdbx_seq_one_letter_code
_entity_poly.pdbx_strand_id
1 'polypeptide(L)'
;MSVSDISSGYAALQKVRVVTDTNQARSPSRPPPQLPPRMPEGPPGHYRTYQPRPFTREERDRVTVLFGGLHWRAERLIQGAMENLGYRVRVLPVASRADLLTGREVADIGQCCPTSFTTGNLANFLRDEAKRVGAQRVADEYIYITAGACGACRFGQYHQSYELALRNVGLESFRMFLLSQTGLDQGPAHGGGLDLNPSFTMGAVWGVLVADVVQDLEYQIRPYEKNPGETDRVTREAVEYLYDEFRKLPQRRGLVGTMAWHLATGYFVRALREVRRRYDAIEVDRLRVKPMVKITGEFYLQTVEGDPNYNIHRWLEAEGAEVYPAAVTIWLDYLMRHGLQAIEERFGIERSARFKYAGLRAGQGLLRWTYNRMRRALAGMPREMPDQFELRALAAPYFHARLSGGEGDMLIGKALWSHLRKKAHMTCELSPYACMPNTMSIGAMAAVLGKHPDLLYAPIEIKGDAEVHALSRCQMVLTEAKKRAVREFESVLERIGMTESELAAAVAERPELSRATYRIPHYGVAGTAANLALHVAAGRR
;
A
#
# COMPACT_ATOMS: atom_id res chain seq x y z
N MET A 1 33.22 16.84 -31.00
CA MET A 1 34.12 16.78 -29.83
C MET A 1 34.73 15.38 -29.80
N SER A 2 36.04 15.26 -29.96
CA SER A 2 36.70 13.97 -30.02
C SER A 2 37.06 13.46 -28.61
N VAL A 3 37.28 12.15 -28.48
CA VAL A 3 37.63 11.48 -27.21
C VAL A 3 38.89 12.05 -26.56
N SER A 4 39.69 12.84 -27.29
CA SER A 4 40.90 13.54 -26.81
C SER A 4 40.59 14.75 -25.90
N ASP A 5 39.40 15.34 -25.99
CA ASP A 5 39.03 16.54 -25.20
C ASP A 5 38.57 16.23 -23.78
N ILE A 6 38.25 14.95 -23.49
CA ILE A 6 37.80 14.51 -22.17
C ILE A 6 38.99 14.18 -21.26
N SER A 7 40.13 13.79 -21.82
CA SER A 7 41.31 13.43 -21.03
C SER A 7 42.09 14.61 -20.45
N SER A 8 41.94 15.83 -21.02
CA SER A 8 42.63 17.03 -20.52
C SER A 8 41.97 17.63 -19.28
N GLY A 9 40.66 17.38 -19.06
CA GLY A 9 39.90 17.85 -17.89
C GLY A 9 40.25 17.10 -16.60
N TYR A 10 40.62 15.84 -16.70
CA TYR A 10 40.97 15.02 -15.53
C TYR A 10 42.39 15.28 -14.99
N ALA A 11 43.28 15.77 -15.81
CA ALA A 11 44.66 16.09 -15.39
C ALA A 11 44.76 17.37 -14.54
N ALA A 12 43.76 18.23 -14.59
CA ALA A 12 43.75 19.50 -13.83
C ALA A 12 43.30 19.31 -12.36
N LEU A 13 42.70 18.19 -12.02
CA LEU A 13 42.21 17.92 -10.65
C LEU A 13 43.23 17.24 -9.74
N GLN A 14 44.39 16.84 -10.23
CA GLN A 14 45.44 16.18 -9.44
C GLN A 14 46.48 17.11 -8.81
N LYS A 15 46.31 18.42 -8.83
CA LYS A 15 47.23 19.37 -8.19
C LYS A 15 46.61 20.13 -7.02
N VAL A 16 45.93 19.43 -6.12
CA VAL A 16 45.71 19.94 -4.77
C VAL A 16 46.93 19.58 -3.94
N ARG A 17 47.88 20.50 -3.84
CA ARG A 17 48.97 20.38 -2.87
C ARG A 17 48.35 20.46 -1.45
N VAL A 18 48.38 19.34 -0.74
CA VAL A 18 48.22 19.35 0.71
C VAL A 18 49.48 20.05 1.28
N VAL A 19 49.32 21.29 1.71
CA VAL A 19 50.36 21.99 2.45
C VAL A 19 50.37 21.40 3.85
N THR A 20 51.29 20.49 4.12
CA THR A 20 51.60 20.04 5.48
C THR A 20 52.53 21.09 6.10
N ASP A 21 51.95 22.02 6.82
CA ASP A 21 52.68 22.99 7.65
C ASP A 21 53.16 22.27 8.93
N THR A 22 54.42 21.88 8.96
CA THR A 22 55.05 21.12 10.06
C THR A 22 55.65 22.00 11.17
N ASN A 23 55.20 23.26 11.31
CA ASN A 23 55.68 24.13 12.36
C ASN A 23 54.56 24.79 13.12
N GLN A 24 53.77 24.03 13.88
CA GLN A 24 52.98 24.58 14.99
C GLN A 24 53.49 24.00 16.31
N ALA A 25 53.90 24.91 17.18
CA ALA A 25 54.33 24.64 18.54
C ALA A 25 53.33 23.71 19.26
N ARG A 26 53.84 22.69 19.95
CA ARG A 26 53.05 21.74 20.76
C ARG A 26 52.27 22.50 21.82
N SER A 27 50.98 22.69 21.59
CA SER A 27 50.01 23.02 22.64
C SER A 27 49.90 21.84 23.61
N PRO A 28 49.73 22.06 24.91
CA PRO A 28 49.60 20.99 25.89
C PRO A 28 48.47 20.06 25.51
N SER A 29 48.76 18.77 25.49
CA SER A 29 47.85 17.70 25.12
C SER A 29 46.52 17.79 25.86
N ARG A 30 45.44 18.12 25.15
CA ARG A 30 44.10 17.96 25.68
C ARG A 30 43.90 16.48 26.03
N PRO A 31 43.44 16.12 27.22
CA PRO A 31 43.11 14.75 27.51
C PRO A 31 42.13 14.20 26.44
N PRO A 32 42.24 12.94 26.01
CA PRO A 32 41.31 12.37 25.05
C PRO A 32 39.88 12.58 25.58
N PRO A 33 38.92 12.92 24.70
CA PRO A 33 37.54 13.06 25.10
C PRO A 33 37.12 11.77 25.82
N GLN A 34 36.67 11.91 27.08
CA GLN A 34 36.09 10.79 27.80
C GLN A 34 34.90 10.29 26.96
N LEU A 35 35.00 9.05 26.47
CA LEU A 35 33.87 8.39 25.85
C LEU A 35 32.68 8.44 26.83
N PRO A 36 31.49 8.82 26.36
CA PRO A 36 30.33 8.78 27.23
C PRO A 36 30.20 7.37 27.82
N PRO A 37 29.70 7.22 29.07
CA PRO A 37 29.55 5.93 29.70
C PRO A 37 28.83 4.98 28.75
N ARG A 38 29.36 3.74 28.61
CA ARG A 38 28.71 2.70 27.78
C ARG A 38 27.25 2.65 28.17
N MET A 39 26.37 2.87 27.19
CA MET A 39 24.94 2.66 27.35
C MET A 39 24.72 1.24 27.91
N PRO A 40 23.83 1.05 28.87
CA PRO A 40 23.50 -0.29 29.34
C PRO A 40 23.09 -1.16 28.15
N GLU A 41 23.68 -2.35 28.05
CA GLU A 41 23.34 -3.34 27.04
C GLU A 41 21.90 -3.81 27.27
N GLY A 42 20.94 -3.08 26.73
CA GLY A 42 19.55 -3.52 26.58
C GLY A 42 19.39 -4.37 25.33
N PRO A 43 18.32 -5.14 25.22
CA PRO A 43 18.01 -5.85 23.97
C PRO A 43 18.00 -4.85 22.80
N PRO A 44 18.42 -5.27 21.57
CA PRO A 44 18.50 -4.40 20.42
C PRO A 44 17.10 -3.85 20.11
N GLY A 45 16.85 -2.62 20.50
CA GLY A 45 15.63 -1.87 20.26
C GLY A 45 15.95 -0.56 19.55
N HIS A 46 14.95 0.03 18.92
CA HIS A 46 15.09 1.37 18.36
C HIS A 46 15.41 2.37 19.48
N TYR A 47 16.42 3.23 19.24
CA TYR A 47 16.69 4.35 20.14
C TYR A 47 15.47 5.27 20.22
N ARG A 48 15.02 5.57 21.44
CA ARG A 48 13.97 6.55 21.70
C ARG A 48 14.47 7.60 22.66
N THR A 49 14.27 8.86 22.31
CA THR A 49 14.52 9.98 23.19
C THR A 49 13.53 10.02 24.35
N TYR A 50 12.32 9.50 24.11
CA TYR A 50 11.23 9.47 25.07
C TYR A 50 10.70 8.04 25.24
N GLN A 51 10.56 7.61 26.49
CA GLN A 51 9.93 6.36 26.87
C GLN A 51 8.49 6.65 27.31
N PRO A 52 7.47 6.28 26.53
CA PRO A 52 6.10 6.55 26.90
C PRO A 52 5.71 5.77 28.17
N ARG A 53 4.87 6.37 29.01
CA ARG A 53 4.22 5.65 30.12
C ARG A 53 3.52 4.41 29.57
N PRO A 54 3.67 3.24 30.22
CA PRO A 54 3.02 2.02 29.77
C PRO A 54 1.50 2.19 29.65
N PHE A 55 0.92 1.52 28.66
CA PHE A 55 -0.52 1.36 28.55
C PHE A 55 -0.93 0.07 29.26
N THR A 56 -1.80 0.18 30.26
CA THR A 56 -2.17 -0.96 31.10
C THR A 56 -3.53 -1.56 30.71
N ARG A 57 -3.83 -2.76 31.25
CA ARG A 57 -5.13 -3.43 31.00
C ARG A 57 -6.30 -2.64 31.57
N GLU A 58 -6.09 -1.98 32.71
CA GLU A 58 -7.09 -1.19 33.41
C GLU A 58 -7.43 0.12 32.68
N GLU A 59 -6.61 0.51 31.73
CA GLU A 59 -6.85 1.70 30.91
C GLU A 59 -7.66 1.42 29.63
N ARG A 60 -7.90 0.14 29.25
CA ARG A 60 -8.52 -0.23 27.96
C ARG A 60 -9.92 0.33 27.75
N ASP A 61 -10.70 0.46 28.79
CA ASP A 61 -12.08 0.92 28.75
C ASP A 61 -12.20 2.46 28.68
N ARG A 62 -11.15 3.19 29.06
CA ARG A 62 -11.13 4.66 29.11
C ARG A 62 -10.20 5.32 28.08
N VAL A 63 -9.11 4.65 27.69
CA VAL A 63 -8.15 5.20 26.73
C VAL A 63 -8.51 4.80 25.31
N THR A 64 -8.54 5.78 24.43
CA THR A 64 -8.84 5.58 23.00
C THR A 64 -7.55 5.31 22.21
N VAL A 65 -7.52 4.20 21.51
CA VAL A 65 -6.43 3.81 20.61
C VAL A 65 -6.66 4.50 19.26
N LEU A 66 -5.70 5.31 18.84
CA LEU A 66 -5.68 5.95 17.53
C LEU A 66 -4.78 5.17 16.57
N PHE A 67 -5.19 5.03 15.33
CA PHE A 67 -4.39 4.52 14.23
C PHE A 67 -5.04 4.91 12.89
N GLY A 68 -4.38 4.63 11.75
CA GLY A 68 -5.00 4.76 10.43
C GLY A 68 -4.46 5.92 9.61
N GLY A 69 -5.25 6.31 8.60
CA GLY A 69 -4.91 7.33 7.62
C GLY A 69 -4.28 6.77 6.34
N LEU A 70 -4.40 5.45 6.10
CA LEU A 70 -3.85 4.75 4.93
C LEU A 70 -4.96 4.12 4.05
N HIS A 71 -5.67 3.13 4.56
CA HIS A 71 -6.64 2.32 3.81
C HIS A 71 -7.96 2.25 4.57
N TRP A 72 -8.83 3.23 4.34
CA TRP A 72 -10.04 3.46 5.14
C TRP A 72 -10.94 2.22 5.30
N ARG A 73 -11.05 1.37 4.24
CA ARG A 73 -11.85 0.14 4.31
C ARG A 73 -11.24 -0.87 5.30
N ALA A 74 -9.95 -1.15 5.17
CA ALA A 74 -9.26 -2.08 6.06
C ALA A 74 -9.24 -1.57 7.50
N GLU A 75 -8.98 -0.30 7.69
CA GLU A 75 -8.93 0.37 8.99
C GLU A 75 -10.28 0.31 9.70
N ARG A 76 -11.38 0.50 8.97
CA ARG A 76 -12.72 0.35 9.53
C ARG A 76 -13.00 -1.08 10.00
N LEU A 77 -12.57 -2.10 9.26
CA LEU A 77 -12.73 -3.50 9.65
C LEU A 77 -11.83 -3.88 10.83
N ILE A 78 -10.57 -3.40 10.84
CA ILE A 78 -9.63 -3.58 11.96
C ILE A 78 -10.16 -2.90 13.22
N GLN A 79 -10.74 -1.70 13.10
CA GLN A 79 -11.43 -1.04 14.20
C GLN A 79 -12.50 -1.95 14.82
N GLY A 80 -13.36 -2.57 13.99
CA GLY A 80 -14.37 -3.51 14.47
C GLY A 80 -13.79 -4.72 15.21
N ALA A 81 -12.68 -5.28 14.69
CA ALA A 81 -11.99 -6.38 15.35
C ALA A 81 -11.37 -5.97 16.70
N MET A 82 -10.81 -4.76 16.80
CA MET A 82 -10.25 -4.24 18.05
C MET A 82 -11.33 -3.93 19.08
N GLU A 83 -12.44 -3.33 18.66
CA GLU A 83 -13.57 -3.06 19.54
C GLU A 83 -14.18 -4.35 20.09
N ASN A 84 -14.22 -5.42 19.28
CA ASN A 84 -14.61 -6.75 19.75
C ASN A 84 -13.68 -7.30 20.85
N LEU A 85 -12.42 -6.88 20.90
CA LEU A 85 -11.45 -7.25 21.94
C LEU A 85 -11.51 -6.32 23.17
N GLY A 86 -12.47 -5.39 23.22
CA GLY A 86 -12.69 -4.48 24.34
C GLY A 86 -11.84 -3.20 24.29
N TYR A 87 -11.26 -2.86 23.14
CA TYR A 87 -10.57 -1.57 22.96
C TYR A 87 -11.55 -0.47 22.57
N ARG A 88 -11.32 0.74 23.07
CA ARG A 88 -11.89 1.95 22.47
C ARG A 88 -10.97 2.39 21.34
N VAL A 89 -11.51 2.52 20.15
CA VAL A 89 -10.70 2.75 18.95
C VAL A 89 -11.27 3.90 18.12
N ARG A 90 -10.39 4.73 17.57
CA ARG A 90 -10.74 5.75 16.61
C ARG A 90 -9.72 5.75 15.47
N VAL A 91 -10.22 5.59 14.25
CA VAL A 91 -9.40 5.70 13.04
C VAL A 91 -9.17 7.18 12.74
N LEU A 92 -7.94 7.56 12.44
CA LEU A 92 -7.61 8.90 11.96
C LEU A 92 -8.23 9.12 10.57
N PRO A 93 -8.67 10.34 10.25
CA PRO A 93 -9.13 10.65 8.90
C PRO A 93 -7.98 10.53 7.90
N VAL A 94 -8.30 10.39 6.62
CA VAL A 94 -7.32 10.51 5.55
C VAL A 94 -6.68 11.90 5.64
N ALA A 95 -5.35 11.94 5.49
CA ALA A 95 -4.60 13.20 5.58
C ALA A 95 -5.01 14.16 4.44
N SER A 96 -5.07 15.44 4.78
CA SER A 96 -5.42 16.53 3.88
C SER A 96 -4.18 17.36 3.49
N ARG A 97 -4.36 18.28 2.54
CA ARG A 97 -3.33 19.28 2.22
C ARG A 97 -2.96 20.16 3.42
N ALA A 98 -3.91 20.47 4.31
CA ALA A 98 -3.62 21.19 5.54
C ALA A 98 -2.67 20.40 6.44
N ASP A 99 -2.84 19.08 6.51
CA ASP A 99 -1.94 18.20 7.26
C ASP A 99 -0.54 18.17 6.67
N LEU A 100 -0.40 18.20 5.35
CA LEU A 100 0.90 18.32 4.70
C LEU A 100 1.63 19.59 5.15
N LEU A 101 0.94 20.73 5.14
CA LEU A 101 1.53 22.02 5.53
C LEU A 101 1.96 22.01 6.98
N THR A 102 1.10 21.54 7.89
CA THR A 102 1.45 21.36 9.30
C THR A 102 2.62 20.40 9.48
N GLY A 103 2.62 19.26 8.78
CA GLY A 103 3.70 18.28 8.87
C GLY A 103 5.05 18.86 8.43
N ARG A 104 5.08 19.73 7.42
CA ARG A 104 6.29 20.44 7.00
C ARG A 104 6.74 21.50 8.01
N GLU A 105 5.80 22.11 8.72
CA GLU A 105 6.07 23.12 9.75
C GLU A 105 6.67 22.49 11.02
N VAL A 106 6.08 21.36 11.49
CA VAL A 106 6.39 20.82 12.81
C VAL A 106 7.35 19.63 12.78
N ALA A 107 7.59 19.00 11.63
CA ALA A 107 8.54 17.91 11.48
C ALA A 107 9.91 18.39 11.02
N ASP A 108 10.86 17.45 10.93
CA ASP A 108 12.20 17.71 10.45
C ASP A 108 12.25 17.85 8.92
N ILE A 109 13.31 18.52 8.41
CA ILE A 109 13.57 18.65 6.99
C ILE A 109 14.03 17.33 6.37
N GLY A 110 13.93 17.22 5.04
CA GLY A 110 14.43 16.05 4.30
C GLY A 110 13.58 14.79 4.44
N GLN A 111 12.38 14.90 5.02
CA GLN A 111 11.43 13.79 5.10
C GLN A 111 10.79 13.51 3.73
N CYS A 112 10.35 12.26 3.52
CA CYS A 112 9.54 11.94 2.34
C CYS A 112 8.11 12.50 2.48
N CYS A 113 7.45 12.72 1.34
CA CYS A 113 6.12 13.30 1.32
C CYS A 113 5.09 12.58 2.23
N PRO A 114 5.00 11.23 2.26
CA PRO A 114 4.12 10.52 3.18
C PRO A 114 4.37 10.83 4.65
N THR A 115 5.65 10.99 5.08
CA THR A 115 5.96 11.36 6.48
C THR A 115 5.35 12.71 6.83
N SER A 116 5.46 13.70 5.95
CA SER A 116 4.88 15.02 6.20
C SER A 116 3.36 14.96 6.33
N PHE A 117 2.67 14.20 5.47
CA PHE A 117 1.22 14.01 5.56
C PHE A 117 0.81 13.34 6.87
N THR A 118 1.42 12.22 7.22
CA THR A 118 1.04 11.43 8.40
C THR A 118 1.40 12.13 9.71
N THR A 119 2.54 12.84 9.74
CA THR A 119 2.96 13.65 10.90
C THR A 119 2.00 14.80 11.14
N GLY A 120 1.65 15.55 10.10
CA GLY A 120 0.72 16.66 10.22
C GLY A 120 -0.69 16.21 10.56
N ASN A 121 -1.14 15.08 9.99
CA ASN A 121 -2.44 14.50 10.29
C ASN A 121 -2.57 14.18 11.79
N LEU A 122 -1.58 13.50 12.37
CA LEU A 122 -1.57 13.22 13.80
C LEU A 122 -1.51 14.51 14.62
N ALA A 123 -0.62 15.44 14.27
CA ALA A 123 -0.44 16.70 15.00
C ALA A 123 -1.72 17.55 14.98
N ASN A 124 -2.37 17.73 13.84
CA ASN A 124 -3.61 18.49 13.72
C ASN A 124 -4.74 17.84 14.49
N PHE A 125 -4.91 16.52 14.33
CA PHE A 125 -5.93 15.80 15.08
C PHE A 125 -5.79 15.99 16.58
N LEU A 126 -4.58 15.85 17.12
CA LEU A 126 -4.34 15.98 18.56
C LEU A 126 -4.42 17.44 19.02
N ARG A 127 -3.99 18.43 18.21
CA ARG A 127 -4.17 19.87 18.51
C ARG A 127 -5.65 20.23 18.61
N ASP A 128 -6.49 19.70 17.72
CA ASP A 128 -7.93 19.99 17.75
C ASP A 128 -8.61 19.32 18.95
N GLU A 129 -8.23 18.09 19.27
CA GLU A 129 -8.69 17.45 20.50
C GLU A 129 -8.18 18.20 21.74
N ALA A 130 -6.94 18.69 21.77
CA ALA A 130 -6.39 19.46 22.89
C ALA A 130 -7.12 20.79 23.10
N LYS A 131 -7.54 21.47 22.04
CA LYS A 131 -8.42 22.66 22.13
C LYS A 131 -9.77 22.33 22.78
N ARG A 132 -10.30 21.12 22.50
CA ARG A 132 -11.62 20.69 22.99
C ARG A 132 -11.60 20.21 24.43
N VAL A 133 -10.58 19.45 24.84
CA VAL A 133 -10.56 18.78 26.16
C VAL A 133 -9.34 19.12 27.02
N GLY A 134 -8.35 19.85 26.49
CA GLY A 134 -7.09 20.16 27.14
C GLY A 134 -5.97 19.16 26.83
N ALA A 135 -4.73 19.64 26.75
CA ALA A 135 -3.56 18.85 26.37
C ALA A 135 -3.30 17.66 27.32
N GLN A 136 -3.46 17.87 28.64
CA GLN A 136 -3.27 16.82 29.63
C GLN A 136 -4.26 15.66 29.45
N ARG A 137 -5.54 15.98 29.19
CA ARG A 137 -6.54 14.94 28.92
C ARG A 137 -6.25 14.18 27.64
N VAL A 138 -5.76 14.86 26.60
CA VAL A 138 -5.32 14.17 25.37
C VAL A 138 -4.20 13.18 25.67
N ALA A 139 -3.20 13.53 26.45
CA ALA A 139 -2.10 12.65 26.85
C ALA A 139 -2.57 11.46 27.72
N ASP A 140 -3.63 11.64 28.50
CA ASP A 140 -4.15 10.60 29.40
C ASP A 140 -5.20 9.69 28.73
N GLU A 141 -6.05 10.24 27.86
CA GLU A 141 -7.21 9.55 27.28
C GLU A 141 -6.96 8.97 25.88
N TYR A 142 -5.82 9.28 25.24
CA TYR A 142 -5.49 8.78 23.91
C TYR A 142 -4.10 8.16 23.86
N ILE A 143 -3.94 7.18 22.99
CA ILE A 143 -2.64 6.63 22.57
C ILE A 143 -2.65 6.46 21.05
N TYR A 144 -1.48 6.50 20.43
CA TYR A 144 -1.32 6.25 19.00
C TYR A 144 -0.47 5.02 18.74
N ILE A 145 -0.95 4.13 17.86
CA ILE A 145 -0.17 3.01 17.35
C ILE A 145 0.30 3.36 15.96
N THR A 146 1.60 3.36 15.76
CA THR A 146 2.22 3.50 14.46
C THR A 146 3.02 2.27 14.11
N ALA A 147 3.24 2.04 12.81
CA ALA A 147 4.12 0.99 12.34
C ALA A 147 5.48 1.58 11.94
N GLY A 148 6.50 0.74 11.92
CA GLY A 148 7.84 1.08 11.45
C GLY A 148 8.56 -0.15 10.93
N ALA A 149 9.57 0.05 10.10
CA ALA A 149 10.36 -1.02 9.50
C ALA A 149 11.85 -0.68 9.52
N CYS A 150 12.70 -1.71 9.55
CA CYS A 150 14.14 -1.57 9.34
C CYS A 150 14.44 -1.70 7.84
N GLY A 151 15.42 -0.94 7.33
CA GLY A 151 15.86 -0.99 5.95
C GLY A 151 16.11 0.39 5.35
N ALA A 152 16.26 0.46 4.03
CA ALA A 152 16.54 1.69 3.31
C ALA A 152 15.35 2.67 3.25
N CYS A 153 14.15 2.24 3.65
CA CYS A 153 12.95 3.07 3.69
C CYS A 153 12.96 4.00 4.90
N ARG A 154 12.62 5.28 4.71
CA ARG A 154 12.47 6.27 5.79
C ARG A 154 11.33 5.94 6.75
N PHE A 155 10.45 5.01 6.40
CA PHE A 155 9.38 4.51 7.26
C PHE A 155 9.86 4.05 8.64
N GLY A 156 11.10 3.58 8.73
CA GLY A 156 11.75 3.26 10.02
C GLY A 156 11.94 4.45 10.96
N GLN A 157 11.83 5.69 10.46
CA GLN A 157 12.04 6.93 11.22
C GLN A 157 10.76 7.74 11.45
N TYR A 158 9.60 7.28 10.97
CA TYR A 158 8.35 8.04 11.10
C TYR A 158 8.00 8.33 12.56
N HIS A 159 8.20 7.38 13.47
CA HIS A 159 7.91 7.56 14.89
C HIS A 159 8.74 8.70 15.52
N GLN A 160 10.00 8.86 15.09
CA GLN A 160 10.87 9.98 15.57
C GLN A 160 10.37 11.31 15.02
N SER A 161 9.89 11.34 13.78
CA SER A 161 9.27 12.54 13.21
C SER A 161 7.99 12.93 13.97
N TYR A 162 7.17 11.94 14.35
CA TYR A 162 5.99 12.18 15.19
C TYR A 162 6.38 12.68 16.59
N GLU A 163 7.37 12.09 17.22
CA GLU A 163 7.87 12.54 18.54
C GLU A 163 8.34 13.99 18.51
N LEU A 164 9.10 14.38 17.47
CA LEU A 164 9.53 15.75 17.26
C LEU A 164 8.34 16.69 17.05
N ALA A 165 7.42 16.32 16.18
CA ALA A 165 6.23 17.12 15.89
C ALA A 165 5.36 17.33 17.13
N LEU A 166 5.14 16.27 17.92
CA LEU A 166 4.37 16.34 19.15
C LEU A 166 5.02 17.27 20.18
N ARG A 167 6.35 17.27 20.28
CA ARG A 167 7.10 18.23 21.11
C ARG A 167 6.89 19.66 20.61
N ASN A 168 7.01 19.88 19.30
CA ASN A 168 6.85 21.21 18.70
C ASN A 168 5.42 21.78 18.85
N VAL A 169 4.42 20.92 19.05
CA VAL A 169 3.03 21.33 19.30
C VAL A 169 2.64 21.31 20.79
N GLY A 170 3.59 21.08 21.71
CA GLY A 170 3.35 21.07 23.16
C GLY A 170 2.62 19.83 23.68
N LEU A 171 2.77 18.70 23.02
CA LEU A 171 2.15 17.41 23.35
C LEU A 171 3.20 16.30 23.57
N GLU A 172 4.37 16.65 24.10
CA GLU A 172 5.48 15.70 24.31
C GLU A 172 5.16 14.55 25.28
N SER A 173 4.18 14.72 26.14
CA SER A 173 3.70 13.67 27.08
C SER A 173 2.74 12.66 26.41
N PHE A 174 2.36 12.89 25.16
CA PHE A 174 1.44 12.01 24.45
C PHE A 174 2.09 10.64 24.18
N ARG A 175 1.33 9.56 24.41
CA ARG A 175 1.81 8.19 24.33
C ARG A 175 1.69 7.62 22.92
N MET A 176 2.82 7.20 22.35
CA MET A 176 2.89 6.56 21.05
C MET A 176 3.62 5.21 21.14
N PHE A 177 3.07 4.19 20.51
CA PHE A 177 3.62 2.85 20.48
C PHE A 177 3.97 2.43 19.06
N LEU A 178 5.17 1.85 18.91
CA LEU A 178 5.71 1.41 17.63
C LEU A 178 5.49 -0.09 17.45
N LEU A 179 4.76 -0.47 16.40
CA LEU A 179 4.70 -1.84 15.90
C LEU A 179 5.82 -2.04 14.88
N SER A 180 6.84 -2.78 15.26
CA SER A 180 7.99 -3.09 14.42
C SER A 180 8.04 -4.57 14.03
N GLN A 181 9.03 -4.94 13.23
CA GLN A 181 9.27 -6.35 12.86
C GLN A 181 9.59 -7.26 14.06
N THR A 182 10.06 -6.69 15.17
CA THR A 182 10.37 -7.41 16.42
C THR A 182 9.19 -7.45 17.39
N GLY A 183 8.08 -6.83 17.06
CA GLY A 183 6.87 -6.75 17.87
C GLY A 183 6.49 -5.33 18.26
N LEU A 184 5.57 -5.21 19.22
CA LEU A 184 5.10 -3.93 19.72
C LEU A 184 6.05 -3.43 20.83
N ASP A 185 6.55 -2.21 20.65
CA ASP A 185 7.33 -1.54 21.66
C ASP A 185 6.37 -0.85 22.66
N GLN A 186 6.21 -1.46 23.83
CA GLN A 186 5.40 -0.92 24.94
C GLN A 186 6.26 -0.26 26.05
N GLY A 187 7.57 -0.12 25.79
CA GLY A 187 8.52 0.32 26.80
C GLY A 187 8.89 -0.80 27.80
N PRO A 188 9.80 -0.51 28.76
CA PRO A 188 10.40 -1.52 29.64
C PRO A 188 9.43 -2.19 30.62
N ALA A 189 8.30 -1.56 30.93
CA ALA A 189 7.24 -2.15 31.74
C ALA A 189 6.07 -2.57 30.83
N HIS A 190 6.01 -3.85 30.50
CA HIS A 190 4.92 -4.43 29.70
C HIS A 190 3.59 -4.28 30.45
N GLY A 191 2.92 -3.14 30.33
CA GLY A 191 1.65 -2.85 31.00
C GLY A 191 0.49 -3.74 30.54
N GLY A 192 0.70 -4.51 29.44
CA GLY A 192 -0.27 -5.47 28.91
C GLY A 192 -1.56 -4.84 28.39
N GLY A 193 -1.59 -3.52 28.20
CA GLY A 193 -2.73 -2.79 27.67
C GLY A 193 -3.02 -3.18 26.21
N LEU A 194 -2.00 -3.19 25.37
CA LEU A 194 -2.08 -3.70 24.00
C LEU A 194 -1.65 -5.18 24.00
N ASP A 195 -2.54 -6.05 23.60
CA ASP A 195 -2.31 -7.49 23.47
C ASP A 195 -2.48 -7.89 22.00
N LEU A 196 -1.35 -8.10 21.31
CA LEU A 196 -1.31 -8.59 19.93
C LEU A 196 -1.57 -10.11 19.90
N ASN A 197 -2.60 -10.53 20.58
CA ASN A 197 -2.99 -11.94 20.63
C ASN A 197 -3.43 -12.46 19.24
N PRO A 198 -3.57 -13.80 19.07
CA PRO A 198 -3.98 -14.38 17.79
C PRO A 198 -5.30 -13.84 17.23
N SER A 199 -6.26 -13.47 18.09
CA SER A 199 -7.53 -12.89 17.65
C SER A 199 -7.35 -11.49 17.05
N PHE A 200 -6.48 -10.66 17.64
CA PHE A 200 -6.10 -9.37 17.08
C PHE A 200 -5.41 -9.54 15.72
N THR A 201 -4.38 -10.38 15.67
CA THR A 201 -3.58 -10.60 14.45
C THR A 201 -4.44 -11.14 13.32
N MET A 202 -5.28 -12.12 13.59
CA MET A 202 -6.19 -12.68 12.58
C MET A 202 -7.26 -11.66 12.17
N GLY A 203 -7.81 -10.89 13.11
CA GLY A 203 -8.74 -9.80 12.81
C GLY A 203 -8.13 -8.77 11.86
N ALA A 204 -6.90 -8.35 12.11
CA ALA A 204 -6.19 -7.39 11.25
C ALA A 204 -5.89 -7.97 9.85
N VAL A 205 -5.36 -9.19 9.77
CA VAL A 205 -5.06 -9.84 8.47
C VAL A 205 -6.33 -10.06 7.66
N TRP A 206 -7.40 -10.56 8.27
CA TRP A 206 -8.67 -10.73 7.57
C TRP A 206 -9.33 -9.40 7.21
N GLY A 207 -9.16 -8.36 8.04
CA GLY A 207 -9.59 -7.00 7.73
C GLY A 207 -8.98 -6.50 6.43
N VAL A 208 -7.68 -6.69 6.25
CA VAL A 208 -6.96 -6.34 5.01
C VAL A 208 -7.46 -7.18 3.82
N LEU A 209 -7.51 -8.53 3.97
CA LEU A 209 -7.95 -9.41 2.89
C LEU A 209 -9.36 -9.09 2.40
N VAL A 210 -10.29 -8.87 3.32
CA VAL A 210 -11.70 -8.55 3.01
C VAL A 210 -11.80 -7.16 2.37
N ALA A 211 -11.06 -6.18 2.89
CA ALA A 211 -11.04 -4.82 2.33
C ALA A 211 -10.52 -4.79 0.89
N ASP A 212 -9.43 -5.53 0.62
CA ASP A 212 -8.82 -5.58 -0.71
C ASP A 212 -9.75 -6.18 -1.78
N VAL A 213 -10.48 -7.27 -1.45
CA VAL A 213 -11.42 -7.86 -2.42
C VAL A 213 -12.64 -6.95 -2.64
N VAL A 214 -13.07 -6.20 -1.63
CA VAL A 214 -14.15 -5.21 -1.76
C VAL A 214 -13.67 -4.00 -2.57
N GLN A 215 -12.47 -3.50 -2.31
CA GLN A 215 -11.87 -2.42 -3.07
C GLN A 215 -11.76 -2.78 -4.56
N ASP A 216 -11.21 -3.94 -4.88
CA ASP A 216 -11.04 -4.32 -6.28
C ASP A 216 -12.40 -4.53 -6.99
N LEU A 217 -13.41 -5.01 -6.29
CA LEU A 217 -14.79 -5.08 -6.80
C LEU A 217 -15.34 -3.68 -7.12
N GLU A 218 -15.21 -2.74 -6.21
CA GLU A 218 -15.64 -1.35 -6.38
C GLU A 218 -14.98 -0.70 -7.60
N TYR A 219 -13.65 -0.83 -7.77
CA TYR A 219 -12.92 -0.25 -8.89
C TYR A 219 -13.25 -0.88 -10.26
N GLN A 220 -13.80 -2.09 -10.28
CA GLN A 220 -14.29 -2.73 -11.52
C GLN A 220 -15.73 -2.35 -11.87
N ILE A 221 -16.53 -1.89 -10.89
CA ILE A 221 -17.96 -1.58 -11.08
C ILE A 221 -18.16 -0.08 -11.32
N ARG A 222 -17.56 0.76 -10.48
CA ARG A 222 -17.78 2.21 -10.48
C ARG A 222 -17.55 2.89 -11.84
N PRO A 223 -16.51 2.57 -12.64
CA PRO A 223 -16.32 3.19 -13.94
C PRO A 223 -17.45 2.92 -14.95
N TYR A 224 -18.23 1.87 -14.70
CA TYR A 224 -19.28 1.37 -15.59
C TYR A 224 -20.70 1.54 -15.06
N GLU A 225 -20.87 2.03 -13.83
CA GLU A 225 -22.20 2.26 -13.25
C GLU A 225 -23.04 3.18 -14.13
N LYS A 226 -24.34 2.88 -14.26
CA LYS A 226 -25.28 3.73 -15.00
C LYS A 226 -25.71 4.94 -14.18
N ASN A 227 -25.88 4.75 -12.88
CA ASN A 227 -26.27 5.78 -11.92
C ASN A 227 -25.02 6.24 -11.15
N PRO A 228 -24.45 7.44 -11.42
CA PRO A 228 -23.25 7.91 -10.77
C PRO A 228 -23.37 7.97 -9.24
N GLY A 229 -22.37 7.44 -8.53
CA GLY A 229 -22.30 7.42 -7.07
C GLY A 229 -23.03 6.25 -6.39
N GLU A 230 -23.70 5.40 -7.15
CA GLU A 230 -24.37 4.23 -6.61
C GLU A 230 -23.37 3.22 -6.03
N THR A 231 -22.28 2.98 -6.73
CA THR A 231 -21.19 2.10 -6.26
C THR A 231 -20.58 2.61 -4.96
N ASP A 232 -20.36 3.92 -4.84
CA ASP A 232 -19.81 4.52 -3.61
C ASP A 232 -20.74 4.37 -2.41
N ARG A 233 -22.04 4.53 -2.62
CA ARG A 233 -23.05 4.31 -1.58
C ARG A 233 -23.06 2.87 -1.13
N VAL A 234 -23.14 1.93 -2.08
CA VAL A 234 -23.17 0.48 -1.79
C VAL A 234 -21.86 0.03 -1.12
N THR A 235 -20.71 0.57 -1.53
CA THR A 235 -19.43 0.27 -0.89
C THR A 235 -19.41 0.70 0.57
N ARG A 236 -19.87 1.93 0.88
CA ARG A 236 -19.94 2.40 2.27
C ARG A 236 -20.85 1.52 3.12
N GLU A 237 -22.04 1.20 2.62
CA GLU A 237 -22.97 0.30 3.30
C GLU A 237 -22.40 -1.12 3.51
N ALA A 238 -21.66 -1.63 2.52
CA ALA A 238 -21.00 -2.93 2.60
C ALA A 238 -19.86 -2.94 3.64
N VAL A 239 -19.07 -1.86 3.71
CA VAL A 239 -17.98 -1.73 4.70
C VAL A 239 -18.56 -1.60 6.11
N GLU A 240 -19.63 -0.84 6.32
CA GLU A 240 -20.29 -0.76 7.64
C GLU A 240 -20.93 -2.10 8.05
N TYR A 241 -21.56 -2.81 7.12
CA TYR A 241 -22.04 -4.17 7.39
C TYR A 241 -20.90 -5.11 7.80
N LEU A 242 -19.78 -5.07 7.08
CA LEU A 242 -18.59 -5.89 7.41
C LEU A 242 -17.98 -5.48 8.74
N TYR A 243 -17.92 -4.18 9.05
CA TYR A 243 -17.46 -3.68 10.35
C TYR A 243 -18.29 -4.29 11.49
N ASP A 244 -19.62 -4.34 11.37
CA ASP A 244 -20.47 -4.98 12.36
C ASP A 244 -20.21 -6.50 12.47
N GLU A 245 -19.89 -7.15 11.35
CA GLU A 245 -19.48 -8.57 11.38
C GLU A 245 -18.13 -8.77 12.08
N PHE A 246 -17.17 -7.86 11.89
CA PHE A 246 -15.88 -7.91 12.61
C PHE A 246 -16.04 -7.68 14.11
N ARG A 247 -17.00 -6.87 14.56
CA ARG A 247 -17.33 -6.68 15.97
C ARG A 247 -17.93 -7.92 16.64
N LYS A 248 -18.45 -8.87 15.89
CA LYS A 248 -19.05 -10.11 16.35
C LYS A 248 -18.14 -11.32 16.29
N LEU A 249 -16.83 -11.14 15.94
CA LEU A 249 -15.89 -12.25 15.83
C LEU A 249 -15.74 -12.98 17.17
N PRO A 250 -15.76 -14.34 17.19
CA PRO A 250 -15.58 -15.06 18.42
C PRO A 250 -14.16 -14.92 18.93
N GLN A 251 -14.04 -14.53 20.19
CA GLN A 251 -12.76 -14.49 20.89
C GLN A 251 -12.32 -15.90 21.24
N ARG A 252 -11.24 -16.37 20.62
CA ARG A 252 -10.69 -17.70 20.83
C ARG A 252 -9.30 -17.65 21.45
N ARG A 253 -9.03 -18.60 22.35
CA ARG A 253 -7.70 -18.74 22.95
C ARG A 253 -6.81 -19.55 22.02
N GLY A 254 -5.58 -19.06 21.82
CA GLY A 254 -4.53 -19.72 21.05
C GLY A 254 -4.63 -19.56 19.54
N LEU A 255 -3.47 -19.60 18.89
CA LEU A 255 -3.31 -19.37 17.45
C LEU A 255 -4.04 -20.43 16.60
N VAL A 256 -3.89 -21.70 16.95
CA VAL A 256 -4.45 -22.81 16.16
C VAL A 256 -5.98 -22.76 16.14
N GLY A 257 -6.61 -22.55 17.29
CA GLY A 257 -8.07 -22.47 17.38
C GLY A 257 -8.66 -21.26 16.64
N THR A 258 -7.99 -20.11 16.72
CA THR A 258 -8.39 -18.89 16.00
C THR A 258 -8.24 -19.08 14.50
N MET A 259 -7.08 -19.59 14.07
CA MET A 259 -6.81 -19.82 12.65
C MET A 259 -7.76 -20.87 12.04
N ALA A 260 -7.99 -21.98 12.74
CA ALA A 260 -8.92 -23.02 12.31
C ALA A 260 -10.34 -22.47 12.12
N TRP A 261 -10.82 -21.61 13.02
CA TRP A 261 -12.13 -20.97 12.89
C TRP A 261 -12.20 -20.09 11.65
N HIS A 262 -11.23 -19.21 11.43
CA HIS A 262 -11.19 -18.32 10.28
C HIS A 262 -11.14 -19.09 8.95
N LEU A 263 -10.44 -20.19 8.91
CA LEU A 263 -10.27 -21.02 7.71
C LEU A 263 -11.45 -21.94 7.46
N ALA A 264 -12.00 -22.59 8.50
CA ALA A 264 -12.96 -23.68 8.34
C ALA A 264 -14.44 -23.21 8.26
N THR A 265 -14.81 -22.13 9.01
CA THR A 265 -16.24 -21.84 9.23
C THR A 265 -16.96 -21.21 8.02
N GLY A 266 -16.27 -20.70 7.03
CA GLY A 266 -16.89 -19.95 5.93
C GLY A 266 -17.61 -18.66 6.34
N TYR A 267 -17.35 -18.15 7.55
CA TYR A 267 -17.98 -16.93 8.08
C TYR A 267 -17.84 -15.76 7.11
N PHE A 268 -16.63 -15.42 6.74
CA PHE A 268 -16.36 -14.32 5.80
C PHE A 268 -16.87 -14.60 4.38
N VAL A 269 -16.93 -15.88 3.98
CA VAL A 269 -17.51 -16.25 2.68
C VAL A 269 -19.01 -15.91 2.65
N ARG A 270 -19.73 -16.15 3.75
CA ARG A 270 -21.16 -15.76 3.86
C ARG A 270 -21.33 -14.24 3.87
N ALA A 271 -20.51 -13.53 4.65
CA ALA A 271 -20.55 -12.08 4.71
C ALA A 271 -20.26 -11.45 3.32
N LEU A 272 -19.24 -11.95 2.60
CA LEU A 272 -18.93 -11.47 1.25
C LEU A 272 -20.00 -11.85 0.21
N ARG A 273 -20.73 -12.94 0.36
CA ARG A 273 -21.89 -13.24 -0.49
C ARG A 273 -23.02 -12.25 -0.28
N GLU A 274 -23.21 -11.75 0.97
CA GLU A 274 -24.15 -10.67 1.26
C GLU A 274 -23.71 -9.36 0.61
N VAL A 275 -22.40 -9.02 0.72
CA VAL A 275 -21.81 -7.88 0.00
C VAL A 275 -22.05 -8.00 -1.51
N ARG A 276 -21.76 -9.17 -2.10
CA ARG A 276 -22.04 -9.42 -3.51
C ARG A 276 -23.48 -9.11 -3.90
N ARG A 277 -24.47 -9.57 -3.10
CA ARG A 277 -25.89 -9.35 -3.37
C ARG A 277 -26.24 -7.86 -3.42
N ARG A 278 -25.61 -7.04 -2.57
CA ARG A 278 -25.81 -5.59 -2.59
C ARG A 278 -25.24 -4.95 -3.86
N TYR A 279 -24.07 -5.39 -4.29
CA TYR A 279 -23.48 -4.91 -5.55
C TYR A 279 -24.23 -5.41 -6.80
N ASP A 280 -24.87 -6.58 -6.74
CA ASP A 280 -25.65 -7.12 -7.88
C ASP A 280 -26.86 -6.24 -8.24
N ALA A 281 -27.29 -5.35 -7.35
CA ALA A 281 -28.35 -4.36 -7.62
C ALA A 281 -27.89 -3.19 -8.50
N ILE A 282 -26.57 -2.99 -8.66
CA ILE A 282 -26.00 -1.91 -9.46
C ILE A 282 -26.05 -2.29 -10.93
N GLU A 283 -26.66 -1.44 -11.76
CA GLU A 283 -26.62 -1.61 -13.20
C GLU A 283 -25.33 -1.04 -13.80
N VAL A 284 -24.70 -1.81 -14.69
CA VAL A 284 -23.47 -1.40 -15.35
C VAL A 284 -23.56 -1.50 -16.87
N ASP A 285 -22.84 -0.60 -17.56
CA ASP A 285 -22.64 -0.61 -18.99
C ASP A 285 -21.14 -0.82 -19.30
N ARG A 286 -20.76 -2.08 -19.56
CA ARG A 286 -19.39 -2.47 -19.90
C ARG A 286 -19.03 -2.37 -21.39
N LEU A 287 -19.94 -1.85 -22.22
CA LEU A 287 -19.65 -1.50 -23.61
C LEU A 287 -18.85 -0.20 -23.71
N ARG A 288 -18.85 0.65 -22.66
CA ARG A 288 -18.01 1.84 -22.63
C ARG A 288 -16.54 1.46 -22.74
N VAL A 289 -15.90 1.90 -23.81
CA VAL A 289 -14.47 1.63 -24.03
C VAL A 289 -13.64 2.54 -23.13
N LYS A 290 -12.91 1.93 -22.20
CA LYS A 290 -12.08 2.63 -21.23
C LYS A 290 -10.66 2.05 -21.23
N PRO A 291 -9.61 2.89 -21.15
CA PRO A 291 -8.26 2.38 -20.92
C PRO A 291 -8.15 1.81 -19.51
N MET A 292 -7.53 0.64 -19.39
CA MET A 292 -7.16 0.05 -18.11
C MET A 292 -5.85 0.67 -17.64
N VAL A 293 -5.84 1.28 -16.45
CA VAL A 293 -4.67 1.91 -15.84
C VAL A 293 -4.25 1.16 -14.60
N LYS A 294 -3.07 0.53 -14.62
CA LYS A 294 -2.49 -0.12 -13.44
C LYS A 294 -1.84 0.90 -12.54
N ILE A 295 -2.32 1.02 -11.30
CA ILE A 295 -1.65 1.79 -10.25
C ILE A 295 -0.56 0.94 -9.62
N THR A 296 0.61 1.54 -9.47
CA THR A 296 1.77 1.01 -8.75
C THR A 296 2.52 2.15 -8.08
N GLY A 297 3.59 1.88 -7.37
CA GLY A 297 4.38 2.92 -6.71
C GLY A 297 4.60 2.64 -5.24
N GLU A 298 4.88 3.68 -4.49
CA GLU A 298 5.12 3.60 -3.04
C GLU A 298 3.85 3.19 -2.30
N PHE A 299 4.01 2.37 -1.27
CA PHE A 299 2.94 1.68 -0.55
C PHE A 299 1.83 2.61 -0.04
N TYR A 300 2.18 3.72 0.62
CA TYR A 300 1.20 4.67 1.14
C TYR A 300 0.42 5.35 0.00
N LEU A 301 1.14 5.87 -1.01
CA LEU A 301 0.52 6.62 -2.10
C LEU A 301 -0.39 5.75 -3.00
N GLN A 302 -0.03 4.48 -3.23
CA GLN A 302 -0.87 3.60 -4.04
C GLN A 302 -2.11 3.09 -3.30
N THR A 303 -2.15 3.24 -1.97
CA THR A 303 -3.20 2.67 -1.11
C THR A 303 -4.17 3.73 -0.58
N VAL A 304 -3.65 4.92 -0.22
CA VAL A 304 -4.46 6.03 0.29
C VAL A 304 -5.38 6.59 -0.81
N GLU A 305 -6.56 7.07 -0.42
CA GLU A 305 -7.50 7.75 -1.32
C GLU A 305 -7.73 9.17 -0.81
N GLY A 306 -7.25 10.19 -1.53
CA GLY A 306 -7.39 11.60 -1.16
C GLY A 306 -6.19 12.47 -1.55
N ASP A 307 -6.01 13.58 -0.83
CA ASP A 307 -4.96 14.58 -1.09
C ASP A 307 -3.53 14.03 -1.16
N PRO A 308 -3.15 13.02 -0.33
CA PRO A 308 -1.77 12.53 -0.36
C PRO A 308 -1.30 11.99 -1.70
N ASN A 309 -2.21 11.54 -2.55
CA ASN A 309 -1.89 11.09 -3.89
C ASN A 309 -2.62 11.88 -4.99
N TYR A 310 -3.02 13.14 -4.70
CA TYR A 310 -3.79 13.99 -5.60
C TYR A 310 -5.12 13.36 -6.03
N ASN A 311 -5.67 12.49 -5.21
CA ASN A 311 -6.89 11.75 -5.52
C ASN A 311 -6.85 11.06 -6.90
N ILE A 312 -5.67 10.59 -7.30
CA ILE A 312 -5.34 10.11 -8.65
C ILE A 312 -6.29 9.02 -9.15
N HIS A 313 -6.77 8.16 -8.24
CA HIS A 313 -7.71 7.10 -8.62
C HIS A 313 -9.01 7.69 -9.16
N ARG A 314 -9.60 8.64 -8.43
CA ARG A 314 -10.84 9.31 -8.84
C ARG A 314 -10.63 10.20 -10.06
N TRP A 315 -9.49 10.86 -10.12
CA TRP A 315 -9.13 11.67 -11.28
C TRP A 315 -9.04 10.81 -12.55
N LEU A 316 -8.37 9.66 -12.51
CA LEU A 316 -8.29 8.74 -13.65
C LEU A 316 -9.67 8.24 -14.09
N GLU A 317 -10.57 7.91 -13.14
CA GLU A 317 -11.94 7.52 -13.46
C GLU A 317 -12.76 8.65 -14.07
N ALA A 318 -12.63 9.88 -13.55
CA ALA A 318 -13.25 11.08 -14.12
C ALA A 318 -12.75 11.38 -15.53
N GLU A 319 -11.47 11.08 -15.79
CA GLU A 319 -10.87 11.14 -17.13
C GLU A 319 -11.28 9.96 -18.04
N GLY A 320 -12.14 9.09 -17.58
CA GLY A 320 -12.70 8.00 -18.37
C GLY A 320 -11.90 6.69 -18.38
N ALA A 321 -10.98 6.49 -17.43
CA ALA A 321 -10.24 5.24 -17.30
C ALA A 321 -10.95 4.23 -16.37
N GLU A 322 -10.60 2.96 -16.51
CA GLU A 322 -10.78 1.94 -15.48
C GLU A 322 -9.48 1.81 -14.69
N VAL A 323 -9.56 1.91 -13.37
CA VAL A 323 -8.40 1.81 -12.49
C VAL A 323 -8.21 0.37 -12.00
N TYR A 324 -6.98 -0.14 -12.14
CA TYR A 324 -6.55 -1.37 -11.52
C TYR A 324 -5.75 -1.03 -10.25
N PRO A 325 -6.38 -1.05 -9.05
CA PRO A 325 -5.76 -0.58 -7.82
C PRO A 325 -4.65 -1.52 -7.36
N ALA A 326 -3.90 -1.08 -6.36
CA ALA A 326 -2.95 -1.91 -5.63
C ALA A 326 -3.62 -2.45 -4.37
N ALA A 327 -3.53 -3.76 -4.16
CA ALA A 327 -4.03 -4.43 -2.96
C ALA A 327 -2.91 -4.56 -1.91
N VAL A 328 -3.21 -4.30 -0.66
CA VAL A 328 -2.28 -4.47 0.48
C VAL A 328 -1.86 -5.93 0.62
N THR A 329 -2.75 -6.86 0.33
CA THR A 329 -2.46 -8.31 0.33
C THR A 329 -1.32 -8.68 -0.63
N ILE A 330 -1.18 -7.99 -1.77
CA ILE A 330 -0.07 -8.21 -2.70
C ILE A 330 1.27 -7.85 -2.05
N TRP A 331 1.27 -6.79 -1.24
CA TRP A 331 2.46 -6.38 -0.48
C TRP A 331 2.79 -7.39 0.63
N LEU A 332 1.78 -7.94 1.33
CA LEU A 332 2.01 -9.04 2.29
C LEU A 332 2.61 -10.27 1.61
N ASP A 333 2.11 -10.66 0.44
CA ASP A 333 2.66 -11.77 -0.35
C ASP A 333 4.10 -11.50 -0.81
N TYR A 334 4.41 -10.24 -1.16
CA TYR A 334 5.77 -9.79 -1.47
C TYR A 334 6.71 -9.93 -0.26
N LEU A 335 6.30 -9.50 0.94
CA LEU A 335 7.11 -9.65 2.15
C LEU A 335 7.40 -11.12 2.47
N MET A 336 6.41 -12.01 2.28
CA MET A 336 6.62 -13.45 2.45
C MET A 336 7.62 -14.00 1.43
N ARG A 337 7.54 -13.61 0.15
CA ARG A 337 8.50 -13.99 -0.89
C ARG A 337 9.91 -13.46 -0.55
N HIS A 338 10.02 -12.23 -0.06
CA HIS A 338 11.30 -11.66 0.36
C HIS A 338 11.90 -12.42 1.55
N GLY A 339 11.06 -12.78 2.53
CA GLY A 339 11.46 -13.65 3.64
C GLY A 339 11.91 -15.03 3.19
N LEU A 340 11.22 -15.66 2.21
CA LEU A 340 11.65 -16.92 1.61
C LEU A 340 13.04 -16.82 0.99
N GLN A 341 13.33 -15.74 0.26
CA GLN A 341 14.65 -15.50 -0.32
C GLN A 341 15.73 -15.38 0.75
N ALA A 342 15.47 -14.62 1.81
CA ALA A 342 16.42 -14.48 2.91
C ALA A 342 16.70 -15.80 3.64
N ILE A 343 15.72 -16.70 3.71
CA ILE A 343 15.91 -18.05 4.27
C ILE A 343 16.65 -18.96 3.29
N GLU A 344 16.36 -18.89 2.00
CA GLU A 344 17.01 -19.65 0.93
C GLU A 344 18.53 -19.41 0.91
N GLU A 345 18.96 -18.17 1.12
CA GLU A 345 20.38 -17.77 1.21
C GLU A 345 21.12 -18.39 2.41
N ARG A 346 20.38 -18.91 3.40
CA ARG A 346 20.92 -19.61 4.57
C ARG A 346 20.96 -21.14 4.41
N PHE A 347 20.57 -21.66 3.25
CA PHE A 347 20.65 -23.09 2.98
C PHE A 347 22.11 -23.57 3.04
N GLY A 348 22.33 -24.64 3.77
CA GLY A 348 23.68 -25.17 4.03
C GLY A 348 24.41 -24.53 5.22
N ILE A 349 23.96 -23.35 5.70
CA ILE A 349 24.52 -22.67 6.88
C ILE A 349 23.67 -22.96 8.11
N GLU A 350 22.37 -22.78 8.02
CA GLU A 350 21.43 -22.98 9.13
C GLU A 350 20.68 -24.30 8.95
N ARG A 351 20.80 -25.23 9.92
CA ARG A 351 20.14 -26.56 9.85
C ARG A 351 18.62 -26.49 9.73
N SER A 352 17.98 -25.49 10.34
CA SER A 352 16.52 -25.31 10.33
C SER A 352 16.00 -24.55 9.11
N ALA A 353 16.87 -24.01 8.24
CA ALA A 353 16.50 -23.13 7.14
C ALA A 353 15.47 -23.76 6.18
N ARG A 354 15.69 -25.03 5.80
CA ARG A 354 14.74 -25.75 4.91
C ARG A 354 13.36 -25.92 5.54
N PHE A 355 13.30 -26.19 6.84
CA PHE A 355 12.02 -26.29 7.56
C PHE A 355 11.32 -24.94 7.67
N LYS A 356 12.06 -23.89 8.03
CA LYS A 356 11.55 -22.50 8.05
C LYS A 356 11.03 -22.09 6.67
N TYR A 357 11.76 -22.42 5.60
CA TYR A 357 11.35 -22.15 4.22
C TYR A 357 10.02 -22.85 3.90
N ALA A 358 9.92 -24.16 4.19
CA ALA A 358 8.70 -24.92 3.94
C ALA A 358 7.50 -24.35 4.72
N GLY A 359 7.69 -23.97 5.97
CA GLY A 359 6.65 -23.36 6.80
C GLY A 359 6.18 -22.01 6.26
N LEU A 360 7.11 -21.12 5.88
CA LEU A 360 6.77 -19.81 5.31
C LEU A 360 6.11 -19.97 3.92
N ARG A 361 6.56 -20.93 3.10
CA ARG A 361 5.97 -21.23 1.79
C ARG A 361 4.54 -21.76 1.94
N ALA A 362 4.29 -22.62 2.92
CA ALA A 362 2.95 -23.09 3.26
C ALA A 362 2.04 -21.93 3.72
N GLY A 363 2.56 -21.04 4.57
CA GLY A 363 1.86 -19.81 4.99
C GLY A 363 1.52 -18.91 3.83
N GLN A 364 2.43 -18.70 2.87
CA GLN A 364 2.18 -17.95 1.65
C GLN A 364 1.08 -18.61 0.79
N GLY A 365 1.14 -19.93 0.64
CA GLY A 365 0.09 -20.69 -0.04
C GLY A 365 -1.29 -20.52 0.61
N LEU A 366 -1.33 -20.54 1.95
CA LEU A 366 -2.54 -20.35 2.74
C LEU A 366 -3.11 -18.93 2.58
N LEU A 367 -2.28 -17.89 2.58
CA LEU A 367 -2.68 -16.51 2.31
C LEU A 367 -3.35 -16.40 0.93
N ARG A 368 -2.70 -16.92 -0.11
CA ARG A 368 -3.21 -16.91 -1.49
C ARG A 368 -4.49 -17.73 -1.64
N TRP A 369 -4.57 -18.89 -1.00
CA TRP A 369 -5.79 -19.71 -0.97
C TRP A 369 -6.95 -18.97 -0.29
N THR A 370 -6.70 -18.30 0.84
CA THR A 370 -7.71 -17.54 1.58
C THR A 370 -8.22 -16.36 0.73
N TYR A 371 -7.33 -15.59 0.12
CA TYR A 371 -7.69 -14.52 -0.80
C TYR A 371 -8.56 -15.03 -1.96
N ASN A 372 -8.16 -16.12 -2.61
CA ASN A 372 -8.92 -16.73 -3.70
C ASN A 372 -10.29 -17.27 -3.25
N ARG A 373 -10.41 -17.73 -2.00
CA ARG A 373 -11.68 -18.14 -1.42
C ARG A 373 -12.63 -16.96 -1.23
N MET A 374 -12.12 -15.84 -0.73
CA MET A 374 -12.89 -14.58 -0.58
C MET A 374 -13.28 -14.02 -1.95
N ARG A 375 -12.36 -13.98 -2.88
CA ARG A 375 -12.60 -13.58 -4.26
C ARG A 375 -13.73 -14.40 -4.92
N ARG A 376 -13.74 -15.73 -4.74
CA ARG A 376 -14.82 -16.60 -5.25
C ARG A 376 -16.18 -16.30 -4.61
N ALA A 377 -16.22 -15.84 -3.36
CA ALA A 377 -17.47 -15.39 -2.74
C ALA A 377 -18.09 -14.18 -3.44
N LEU A 378 -17.26 -13.34 -4.06
CA LEU A 378 -17.64 -12.19 -4.89
C LEU A 378 -17.69 -12.57 -6.40
N ALA A 379 -18.18 -13.78 -6.74
CA ALA A 379 -18.27 -14.31 -8.09
C ALA A 379 -16.92 -14.39 -8.84
N GLY A 380 -15.79 -14.30 -8.16
CA GLY A 380 -14.47 -14.26 -8.78
C GLY A 380 -14.16 -12.94 -9.49
N MET A 381 -14.96 -11.90 -9.29
CA MET A 381 -14.74 -10.57 -9.87
C MET A 381 -13.41 -9.97 -9.45
N PRO A 382 -13.08 -9.87 -8.13
CA PRO A 382 -11.79 -9.32 -7.75
C PRO A 382 -10.64 -10.06 -8.46
N ARG A 383 -9.65 -9.30 -8.91
CA ARG A 383 -8.55 -9.80 -9.74
C ARG A 383 -7.64 -10.75 -8.94
N GLU A 384 -7.01 -11.67 -9.67
CA GLU A 384 -6.05 -12.59 -9.06
C GLU A 384 -4.76 -11.87 -8.67
N MET A 385 -4.19 -12.27 -7.52
CA MET A 385 -2.87 -11.78 -7.16
C MET A 385 -1.83 -12.29 -8.16
N PRO A 386 -0.96 -11.41 -8.69
CA PRO A 386 0.15 -11.84 -9.53
C PRO A 386 1.08 -12.77 -8.76
N ASP A 387 1.77 -13.65 -9.47
CA ASP A 387 2.77 -14.51 -8.86
C ASP A 387 4.03 -13.70 -8.53
N GLN A 388 4.43 -13.68 -7.25
CA GLN A 388 5.59 -12.91 -6.78
C GLN A 388 6.92 -13.42 -7.36
N PHE A 389 7.00 -14.71 -7.71
CA PHE A 389 8.19 -15.27 -8.35
C PHE A 389 8.24 -14.90 -9.84
N GLU A 390 7.09 -14.81 -10.52
CA GLU A 390 7.00 -14.26 -11.88
C GLU A 390 7.41 -12.79 -11.90
N LEU A 391 6.89 -11.96 -10.96
CA LEU A 391 7.27 -10.55 -10.86
C LEU A 391 8.78 -10.39 -10.65
N ARG A 392 9.37 -11.18 -9.75
CA ARG A 392 10.81 -11.20 -9.52
C ARG A 392 11.60 -11.59 -10.78
N ALA A 393 11.15 -12.63 -11.50
CA ALA A 393 11.81 -13.10 -12.71
C ALA A 393 11.78 -12.03 -13.82
N LEU A 394 10.66 -11.33 -13.99
CA LEU A 394 10.53 -10.23 -14.93
C LEU A 394 11.43 -9.03 -14.57
N ALA A 395 11.57 -8.72 -13.29
CA ALA A 395 12.41 -7.62 -12.82
C ALA A 395 13.92 -7.95 -12.83
N ALA A 396 14.29 -9.22 -12.71
CA ALA A 396 15.68 -9.67 -12.50
C ALA A 396 16.73 -9.12 -13.49
N PRO A 397 16.42 -8.90 -14.80
CA PRO A 397 17.36 -8.30 -15.74
C PRO A 397 17.70 -6.83 -15.44
N TYR A 398 16.88 -6.15 -14.63
CA TYR A 398 16.95 -4.69 -14.41
C TYR A 398 17.20 -4.31 -12.96
N PHE A 399 16.82 -5.17 -12.03
CA PHE A 399 16.84 -4.87 -10.60
C PHE A 399 17.17 -6.11 -9.77
N HIS A 400 18.15 -5.98 -8.87
CA HIS A 400 18.56 -7.09 -8.03
C HIS A 400 17.59 -7.27 -6.85
N ALA A 401 16.96 -8.43 -6.74
CA ALA A 401 15.92 -8.71 -5.74
C ALA A 401 16.38 -8.67 -4.27
N ARG A 402 17.69 -8.61 -4.00
CA ARG A 402 18.27 -8.39 -2.65
C ARG A 402 18.25 -6.93 -2.22
N LEU A 403 18.11 -5.99 -3.15
CA LEU A 403 17.93 -4.59 -2.81
C LEU A 403 16.58 -4.44 -2.12
N SER A 404 16.62 -4.48 -0.79
CA SER A 404 15.45 -4.40 0.07
C SER A 404 15.17 -2.97 0.50
N GLY A 405 13.92 -2.70 0.81
CA GLY A 405 13.38 -1.40 1.19
C GLY A 405 12.29 -0.98 0.22
N GLY A 406 11.09 -0.70 0.73
CA GLY A 406 9.90 -0.48 -0.09
C GLY A 406 9.54 -1.71 -0.94
N GLU A 407 9.02 -1.47 -2.15
CA GLU A 407 8.56 -2.52 -3.06
C GLU A 407 9.64 -3.10 -3.97
N GLY A 408 10.79 -2.43 -4.10
CA GLY A 408 11.97 -2.92 -4.82
C GLY A 408 11.67 -3.48 -6.21
N ASP A 409 12.06 -4.74 -6.43
CA ASP A 409 11.85 -5.47 -7.69
C ASP A 409 10.37 -5.67 -8.06
N MET A 410 9.46 -5.61 -7.09
CA MET A 410 8.02 -5.76 -7.33
C MET A 410 7.45 -4.63 -8.19
N LEU A 411 7.95 -3.39 -8.08
CA LEU A 411 7.47 -2.26 -8.90
C LEU A 411 7.75 -2.52 -10.38
N ILE A 412 8.98 -2.86 -10.71
CA ILE A 412 9.41 -3.17 -12.07
C ILE A 412 8.67 -4.40 -12.59
N GLY A 413 8.60 -5.43 -11.76
CA GLY A 413 7.86 -6.66 -12.09
C GLY A 413 6.39 -6.41 -12.39
N LYS A 414 5.70 -5.57 -11.60
CA LYS A 414 4.28 -5.21 -11.84
C LYS A 414 4.10 -4.45 -13.16
N ALA A 415 4.99 -3.50 -13.49
CA ALA A 415 4.91 -2.74 -14.73
C ALA A 415 5.07 -3.68 -15.95
N LEU A 416 6.11 -4.52 -15.96
CA LEU A 416 6.34 -5.50 -17.01
C LEU A 416 5.22 -6.54 -17.09
N TRP A 417 4.79 -7.09 -15.98
CA TRP A 417 3.72 -8.08 -15.92
C TRP A 417 2.41 -7.52 -16.49
N SER A 418 2.03 -6.31 -16.11
CA SER A 418 0.79 -5.70 -16.59
C SER A 418 0.82 -5.47 -18.10
N HIS A 419 1.96 -5.08 -18.65
CA HIS A 419 2.18 -4.88 -20.07
C HIS A 419 2.23 -6.20 -20.85
N LEU A 420 3.10 -7.12 -20.47
CA LEU A 420 3.32 -8.38 -21.19
C LEU A 420 2.11 -9.34 -21.12
N ARG A 421 1.39 -9.34 -19.99
CA ARG A 421 0.17 -10.14 -19.80
C ARG A 421 -1.10 -9.42 -20.25
N LYS A 422 -0.97 -8.24 -20.89
CA LYS A 422 -2.11 -7.43 -21.35
C LYS A 422 -3.14 -7.20 -20.24
N LYS A 423 -2.67 -6.87 -19.03
CA LYS A 423 -3.52 -6.58 -17.87
C LYS A 423 -3.90 -5.12 -17.76
N ALA A 424 -3.14 -4.23 -18.41
CA ALA A 424 -3.41 -2.81 -18.48
C ALA A 424 -2.84 -2.20 -19.76
N HIS A 425 -3.44 -1.09 -20.21
CA HIS A 425 -2.93 -0.31 -21.33
C HIS A 425 -1.77 0.59 -20.89
N MET A 426 -1.76 0.99 -19.61
CA MET A 426 -0.82 1.94 -19.04
C MET A 426 -0.52 1.58 -17.59
N THR A 427 0.70 1.84 -17.15
CA THR A 427 1.10 1.81 -15.74
C THR A 427 1.32 3.23 -15.24
N CYS A 428 0.62 3.60 -14.17
CA CYS A 428 0.80 4.85 -13.42
C CYS A 428 1.53 4.53 -12.12
N GLU A 429 2.77 4.99 -11.99
CA GLU A 429 3.59 4.79 -10.80
C GLU A 429 3.60 6.04 -9.93
N LEU A 430 3.16 5.89 -8.67
CA LEU A 430 3.09 6.98 -7.69
C LEU A 430 4.37 6.99 -6.84
N SER A 431 5.19 8.00 -7.03
CA SER A 431 6.48 8.16 -6.37
C SER A 431 6.47 9.36 -5.43
N PRO A 432 6.63 9.18 -4.12
CA PRO A 432 6.77 10.32 -3.22
C PRO A 432 8.09 11.04 -3.47
N TYR A 433 8.04 12.37 -3.42
CA TYR A 433 9.27 13.16 -3.34
C TYR A 433 10.13 12.69 -2.16
N ALA A 434 11.43 12.58 -2.39
CA ALA A 434 12.44 12.08 -1.44
C ALA A 434 12.26 10.60 -1.00
N CYS A 435 11.54 9.78 -1.76
CA CYS A 435 11.46 8.34 -1.49
C CYS A 435 12.72 7.63 -1.99
N MET A 436 13.49 7.04 -1.08
CA MET A 436 14.75 6.35 -1.43
C MET A 436 14.51 5.07 -2.27
N PRO A 437 13.65 4.13 -1.85
CA PRO A 437 13.44 2.91 -2.64
C PRO A 437 12.84 3.17 -4.02
N ASN A 438 11.91 4.12 -4.11
CA ASN A 438 11.25 4.44 -5.37
C ASN A 438 12.21 5.09 -6.38
N THR A 439 13.15 5.89 -5.90
CA THR A 439 14.19 6.48 -6.75
C THR A 439 15.02 5.40 -7.44
N MET A 440 15.36 4.31 -6.74
CA MET A 440 16.09 3.17 -7.33
C MET A 440 15.24 2.46 -8.40
N SER A 441 13.95 2.23 -8.13
CA SER A 441 13.05 1.57 -9.08
C SER A 441 12.83 2.40 -10.34
N ILE A 442 12.61 3.71 -10.20
CA ILE A 442 12.47 4.64 -11.35
C ILE A 442 13.75 4.66 -12.19
N GLY A 443 14.91 4.67 -11.54
CA GLY A 443 16.20 4.60 -12.26
C GLY A 443 16.31 3.33 -13.12
N ALA A 444 15.87 2.18 -12.59
CA ALA A 444 15.86 0.93 -13.34
C ALA A 444 14.80 0.92 -14.48
N MET A 445 13.69 1.63 -14.31
CA MET A 445 12.65 1.73 -15.35
C MET A 445 13.16 2.37 -16.65
N ALA A 446 14.20 3.20 -16.60
CA ALA A 446 14.82 3.73 -17.83
C ALA A 446 15.34 2.61 -18.77
N ALA A 447 15.98 1.58 -18.21
CA ALA A 447 16.43 0.42 -18.98
C ALA A 447 15.24 -0.45 -19.45
N VAL A 448 14.18 -0.55 -18.65
CA VAL A 448 12.96 -1.26 -19.05
C VAL A 448 12.31 -0.59 -20.27
N LEU A 449 12.14 0.73 -20.22
CA LEU A 449 11.55 1.50 -21.32
C LEU A 449 12.40 1.45 -22.60
N GLY A 450 13.72 1.40 -22.47
CA GLY A 450 14.63 1.21 -23.60
C GLY A 450 14.41 -0.14 -24.33
N LYS A 451 14.02 -1.19 -23.61
CA LYS A 451 13.71 -2.52 -24.19
C LYS A 451 12.24 -2.73 -24.55
N HIS A 452 11.34 -2.00 -23.90
CA HIS A 452 9.90 -2.09 -24.12
C HIS A 452 9.33 -0.68 -24.45
N PRO A 453 9.65 -0.12 -25.62
CA PRO A 453 9.25 1.23 -26.00
C PRO A 453 7.74 1.41 -26.14
N ASP A 454 7.00 0.32 -26.29
CA ASP A 454 5.55 0.28 -26.34
C ASP A 454 4.87 0.23 -24.96
N LEU A 455 5.62 0.08 -23.86
CA LEU A 455 5.11 0.19 -22.49
C LEU A 455 4.72 1.64 -22.19
N LEU A 456 3.43 1.93 -22.03
CA LEU A 456 2.96 3.21 -21.54
C LEU A 456 3.18 3.30 -20.03
N TYR A 457 4.10 4.16 -19.64
CA TYR A 457 4.51 4.33 -18.25
C TYR A 457 4.48 5.81 -17.86
N ALA A 458 3.73 6.13 -16.81
CA ALA A 458 3.61 7.47 -16.25
C ALA A 458 4.16 7.49 -14.82
N PRO A 459 5.42 7.90 -14.62
CA PRO A 459 5.95 8.18 -13.29
C PRO A 459 5.40 9.50 -12.79
N ILE A 460 4.67 9.47 -11.68
CA ILE A 460 4.04 10.62 -11.06
C ILE A 460 4.74 10.92 -9.74
N GLU A 461 5.53 11.99 -9.72
CA GLU A 461 6.18 12.43 -8.50
C GLU A 461 5.21 13.26 -7.64
N ILE A 462 4.92 12.77 -6.46
CA ILE A 462 4.02 13.41 -5.49
C ILE A 462 4.83 14.27 -4.52
N LYS A 463 4.70 15.58 -4.65
CA LYS A 463 5.31 16.59 -3.76
C LYS A 463 4.31 17.19 -2.78
N GLY A 464 3.02 16.92 -3.00
CA GLY A 464 1.92 17.45 -2.20
C GLY A 464 1.41 18.82 -2.62
N ASP A 465 2.21 19.60 -3.35
CA ASP A 465 1.89 20.96 -3.83
C ASP A 465 2.09 21.15 -5.36
N ALA A 466 2.46 20.08 -6.06
CA ALA A 466 2.72 20.08 -7.51
C ALA A 466 1.67 19.29 -8.32
N GLU A 467 0.41 19.30 -7.87
CA GLU A 467 -0.69 18.52 -8.43
C GLU A 467 -0.88 18.73 -9.93
N VAL A 468 -0.93 19.98 -10.37
CA VAL A 468 -1.14 20.35 -11.78
C VAL A 468 -0.07 19.73 -12.69
N HIS A 469 1.20 19.78 -12.28
CA HIS A 469 2.30 19.19 -13.06
C HIS A 469 2.22 17.66 -13.10
N ALA A 470 1.89 17.05 -11.98
CA ALA A 470 1.75 15.59 -11.86
C ALA A 470 0.61 15.09 -12.76
N LEU A 471 -0.56 15.70 -12.65
CA LEU A 471 -1.74 15.31 -13.42
C LEU A 471 -1.57 15.59 -14.92
N SER A 472 -0.95 16.71 -15.31
CA SER A 472 -0.64 16.99 -16.72
C SER A 472 0.25 15.93 -17.36
N ARG A 473 1.28 15.44 -16.65
CA ARG A 473 2.12 14.34 -17.12
C ARG A 473 1.34 13.05 -17.27
N CYS A 474 0.48 12.74 -16.30
CA CYS A 474 -0.40 11.58 -16.37
C CYS A 474 -1.32 11.65 -17.58
N GLN A 475 -1.91 12.83 -17.83
CA GLN A 475 -2.83 13.10 -18.94
C GLN A 475 -2.21 12.84 -20.31
N MET A 476 -0.95 13.20 -20.50
CA MET A 476 -0.25 12.94 -21.76
C MET A 476 -0.21 11.45 -22.08
N VAL A 477 0.18 10.62 -21.10
CA VAL A 477 0.27 9.17 -21.29
C VAL A 477 -1.13 8.53 -21.36
N LEU A 478 -2.08 9.03 -20.56
CA LEU A 478 -3.47 8.57 -20.56
C LEU A 478 -4.15 8.81 -21.91
N THR A 479 -3.83 9.91 -22.60
CA THR A 479 -4.36 10.21 -23.94
C THR A 479 -3.97 9.12 -24.93
N GLU A 480 -2.72 8.63 -24.89
CA GLU A 480 -2.30 7.52 -25.76
C GLU A 480 -2.93 6.19 -25.28
N ALA A 481 -3.10 5.99 -23.98
CA ALA A 481 -3.79 4.81 -23.47
C ALA A 481 -5.25 4.75 -23.91
N LYS A 482 -5.96 5.88 -23.98
CA LYS A 482 -7.33 5.99 -24.51
C LYS A 482 -7.37 5.56 -26.00
N LYS A 483 -6.45 6.07 -26.81
CA LYS A 483 -6.34 5.68 -28.24
C LYS A 483 -6.05 4.18 -28.41
N ARG A 484 -5.19 3.61 -27.57
CA ARG A 484 -4.89 2.16 -27.61
C ARG A 484 -6.10 1.31 -27.21
N ALA A 485 -6.86 1.73 -26.21
CA ALA A 485 -8.09 1.03 -25.80
C ALA A 485 -9.14 1.01 -26.92
N VAL A 486 -9.30 2.11 -27.65
CA VAL A 486 -10.21 2.18 -28.81
C VAL A 486 -9.71 1.25 -29.92
N ARG A 487 -8.45 1.37 -30.33
CA ARG A 487 -7.86 0.49 -31.37
C ARG A 487 -7.93 -1.00 -31.00
N GLU A 488 -7.72 -1.33 -29.73
CA GLU A 488 -7.85 -2.72 -29.24
C GLU A 488 -9.29 -3.21 -29.41
N PHE A 489 -10.27 -2.41 -29.04
CA PHE A 489 -11.68 -2.76 -29.15
C PHE A 489 -12.11 -2.92 -30.61
N GLU A 490 -11.77 -1.98 -31.49
CA GLU A 490 -12.04 -2.03 -32.93
C GLU A 490 -11.42 -3.28 -33.58
N SER A 491 -10.15 -3.57 -33.29
CA SER A 491 -9.45 -4.78 -33.76
C SER A 491 -10.10 -6.07 -33.27
N VAL A 492 -10.66 -6.06 -32.06
CA VAL A 492 -11.43 -7.21 -31.55
C VAL A 492 -12.73 -7.37 -32.32
N LEU A 493 -13.47 -6.28 -32.57
CA LEU A 493 -14.72 -6.34 -33.36
C LEU A 493 -14.49 -6.89 -34.78
N GLU A 494 -13.45 -6.38 -35.46
CA GLU A 494 -13.04 -6.91 -36.79
C GLU A 494 -12.75 -8.42 -36.72
N ARG A 495 -11.97 -8.85 -35.73
CA ARG A 495 -11.58 -10.26 -35.56
C ARG A 495 -12.75 -11.18 -35.31
N ILE A 496 -13.80 -10.73 -34.61
CA ILE A 496 -15.00 -11.54 -34.34
C ILE A 496 -16.10 -11.36 -35.41
N GLY A 497 -15.91 -10.41 -36.34
CA GLY A 497 -16.87 -10.12 -37.42
C GLY A 497 -18.18 -9.52 -36.90
N MET A 498 -18.11 -8.64 -35.92
CA MET A 498 -19.29 -7.97 -35.31
C MET A 498 -19.14 -6.47 -35.36
N THR A 499 -20.24 -5.77 -35.56
CA THR A 499 -20.37 -4.32 -35.35
C THR A 499 -20.64 -4.01 -33.88
N GLU A 500 -20.42 -2.75 -33.44
CA GLU A 500 -20.83 -2.31 -32.09
C GLU A 500 -22.33 -2.51 -31.85
N SER A 501 -23.17 -2.23 -32.83
CA SER A 501 -24.63 -2.39 -32.74
C SER A 501 -25.02 -3.85 -32.53
N GLU A 502 -24.39 -4.79 -33.24
CA GLU A 502 -24.64 -6.23 -33.08
C GLU A 502 -24.14 -6.73 -31.70
N LEU A 503 -23.02 -6.20 -31.22
CA LEU A 503 -22.53 -6.49 -29.87
C LEU A 503 -23.50 -5.95 -28.81
N ALA A 504 -23.96 -4.71 -28.97
CA ALA A 504 -24.92 -4.10 -28.03
C ALA A 504 -26.25 -4.88 -27.99
N ALA A 505 -26.77 -5.29 -29.14
CA ALA A 505 -27.97 -6.15 -29.23
C ALA A 505 -27.74 -7.49 -28.53
N ALA A 506 -26.60 -8.15 -28.76
CA ALA A 506 -26.25 -9.41 -28.11
C ALA A 506 -26.08 -9.30 -26.59
N VAL A 507 -25.59 -8.17 -26.10
CA VAL A 507 -25.51 -7.88 -24.65
C VAL A 507 -26.90 -7.64 -24.08
N ALA A 508 -27.78 -6.92 -24.79
CA ALA A 508 -29.15 -6.67 -24.37
C ALA A 508 -30.00 -7.95 -24.24
N GLU A 509 -29.74 -8.95 -25.10
CA GLU A 509 -30.36 -10.27 -25.03
C GLU A 509 -29.91 -11.11 -23.82
N ARG A 510 -28.84 -10.69 -23.11
CA ARG A 510 -28.23 -11.41 -21.98
C ARG A 510 -28.16 -10.51 -20.73
N PRO A 511 -29.27 -10.36 -19.99
CA PRO A 511 -29.32 -9.47 -18.85
C PRO A 511 -28.25 -9.74 -17.78
N GLU A 512 -27.77 -10.98 -17.69
CA GLU A 512 -26.70 -11.35 -16.76
C GLU A 512 -25.39 -10.59 -17.02
N LEU A 513 -25.09 -10.20 -18.28
CA LEU A 513 -23.91 -9.43 -18.64
C LEU A 513 -23.93 -7.99 -18.09
N SER A 514 -25.12 -7.48 -17.79
CA SER A 514 -25.33 -6.16 -17.18
C SER A 514 -25.28 -6.17 -15.64
N ARG A 515 -25.15 -7.34 -15.00
CA ARG A 515 -24.99 -7.42 -13.56
C ARG A 515 -23.60 -6.98 -13.14
N ALA A 516 -23.50 -6.15 -12.11
CA ALA A 516 -22.24 -5.62 -11.62
C ALA A 516 -21.23 -6.71 -11.24
N THR A 517 -21.68 -7.83 -10.65
CA THR A 517 -20.78 -8.93 -10.26
C THR A 517 -20.68 -10.07 -11.30
N TYR A 518 -21.06 -9.82 -12.56
CA TYR A 518 -20.80 -10.77 -13.62
C TYR A 518 -19.33 -10.73 -14.03
N ARG A 519 -18.62 -11.85 -13.89
CA ARG A 519 -17.20 -11.95 -14.24
C ARG A 519 -17.02 -12.18 -15.74
N ILE A 520 -16.39 -11.24 -16.41
CA ILE A 520 -15.91 -11.40 -17.79
C ILE A 520 -14.52 -12.04 -17.73
N PRO A 521 -14.29 -13.20 -18.40
CA PRO A 521 -12.96 -13.79 -18.49
C PRO A 521 -11.98 -12.90 -19.23
N HIS A 522 -10.69 -13.03 -18.92
CA HIS A 522 -9.63 -12.32 -19.63
C HIS A 522 -9.19 -13.12 -20.86
N TYR A 523 -9.33 -12.54 -22.04
CA TYR A 523 -9.04 -13.15 -23.34
C TYR A 523 -7.73 -12.64 -23.96
N GLY A 524 -6.79 -12.15 -23.15
CA GLY A 524 -5.48 -11.69 -23.61
C GLY A 524 -5.48 -10.25 -24.17
N VAL A 525 -6.51 -9.46 -23.85
CA VAL A 525 -6.64 -8.03 -24.16
C VAL A 525 -6.87 -7.26 -22.86
N ALA A 526 -6.45 -5.98 -22.82
CA ALA A 526 -6.45 -5.22 -21.58
C ALA A 526 -7.83 -4.63 -21.24
N GLY A 527 -8.59 -4.18 -22.24
CA GLY A 527 -9.86 -3.47 -22.06
C GLY A 527 -11.02 -4.38 -21.66
N THR A 528 -11.86 -3.91 -20.73
CA THR A 528 -13.06 -4.62 -20.30
C THR A 528 -14.07 -4.79 -21.44
N ALA A 529 -14.30 -3.76 -22.26
CA ALA A 529 -15.21 -3.84 -23.42
C ALA A 529 -14.70 -4.84 -24.48
N ALA A 530 -13.41 -4.87 -24.74
CA ALA A 530 -12.78 -5.83 -25.67
C ALA A 530 -12.90 -7.29 -25.15
N ASN A 531 -12.69 -7.52 -23.85
CA ASN A 531 -12.92 -8.84 -23.24
C ASN A 531 -14.40 -9.24 -23.27
N LEU A 532 -15.33 -8.29 -23.09
CA LEU A 532 -16.78 -8.55 -23.20
C LEU A 532 -17.15 -8.98 -24.64
N ALA A 533 -16.65 -8.30 -25.65
CA ALA A 533 -16.88 -8.64 -27.04
C ALA A 533 -16.43 -10.08 -27.37
N LEU A 534 -15.21 -10.44 -26.92
CA LEU A 534 -14.68 -11.79 -27.07
C LEU A 534 -15.52 -12.85 -26.32
N HIS A 535 -16.00 -12.49 -25.14
CA HIS A 535 -16.85 -13.36 -24.32
C HIS A 535 -18.19 -13.63 -24.99
N VAL A 536 -18.82 -12.60 -25.56
CA VAL A 536 -20.08 -12.73 -26.30
C VAL A 536 -19.89 -13.63 -27.55
N ALA A 537 -18.81 -13.40 -28.28
CA ALA A 537 -18.49 -14.23 -29.47
C ALA A 537 -18.19 -15.70 -29.11
N ALA A 538 -17.49 -15.96 -28.01
CA ALA A 538 -17.21 -17.31 -27.52
C ALA A 538 -18.48 -18.08 -27.12
N GLY A 539 -19.48 -17.40 -26.61
CA GLY A 539 -20.77 -17.99 -26.23
C GLY A 539 -21.76 -18.18 -27.37
N ARG A 540 -21.42 -17.73 -28.59
CA ARG A 540 -22.21 -17.99 -29.83
C ARG A 540 -21.74 -19.24 -30.59
N ARG A 541 -20.55 -19.76 -30.27
CA ARG A 541 -19.98 -20.99 -30.79
C ARG A 541 -20.39 -22.17 -29.92
#